data_02f29823b8826e82000b9792230d16a9
#
_entry.id   02f29823b8826e82000b9792230d16a9
#
_cell.length_a   1.000
_cell.length_b   1.000
_cell.length_c   1.000
_cell.angle_alpha   90.00
_cell.angle_beta   90.00
_cell.angle_gamma   90.00
#
_symmetry.space_group_name_H-M   'P 1'
#
loop_
_entity.id
_entity.type
_entity.pdbx_description
1 polymer ?
#
loop_
_entity_poly.entity_id
_entity_poly.type
_entity_poly.pdbx_seq_one_letter_code
_entity_poly.pdbx_strand_id
1 'polypeptide(L)'
;MSNNEKHHANWAEWAINHRQLVYFFAVLVLIMGMFSFKSLGRSEDPSFAVKQMVVSAAWPGASAKDVEMHLTNTLEKQIQSLPQVKKITSYSRPGVCVITVALKDEVPGNTVRQRWLELRNIVNDGKKELPSGTVGPFYNDRFDDVYGNIYAITGDGFTYEDMRKYAEKIKLDFFSVPDVKKVELVGVQPEKIFVQMQTAKLSQLGLDINSIANTIKAQTSVNASGMIEADTANSYLRITGSPDSVENIAAIPINANGRVFRLGDIATITRSYADPPETMMYYNGKPAVGIALSMEDGGDNIKLGENLAKEIARIQKELPLGLELNQVANQPEVVKKSISEFSESLYDCLLYTSPS
;
A
#
# COMPACT_ATOMS: atom_id res chain seq x y z
N MET A 1 -13.67 -78.59 -7.02
CA MET A 1 -14.19 -77.22 -6.96
C MET A 1 -13.68 -76.63 -5.67
N SER A 2 -12.61 -75.82 -5.71
CA SER A 2 -12.01 -75.19 -4.53
C SER A 2 -12.62 -73.81 -4.40
N ASN A 3 -13.35 -73.63 -3.33
CA ASN A 3 -13.97 -72.35 -2.94
C ASN A 3 -12.86 -71.42 -2.39
N ASN A 4 -12.41 -70.47 -3.20
CA ASN A 4 -11.46 -69.46 -2.82
C ASN A 4 -12.23 -68.31 -2.20
N GLU A 5 -12.61 -68.42 -0.92
CA GLU A 5 -13.16 -67.31 -0.16
C GLU A 5 -12.04 -66.29 0.06
N LYS A 6 -12.15 -65.16 -0.65
CA LYS A 6 -11.35 -63.98 -0.37
C LYS A 6 -11.73 -63.45 1.04
N HIS A 7 -10.88 -63.74 2.02
CA HIS A 7 -10.95 -63.07 3.34
C HIS A 7 -10.80 -61.56 3.10
N HIS A 8 -11.90 -60.86 2.98
CA HIS A 8 -11.90 -59.44 3.18
C HIS A 8 -11.50 -59.16 4.63
N ALA A 9 -10.31 -58.56 4.81
CA ALA A 9 -9.84 -58.15 6.12
C ALA A 9 -10.91 -57.29 6.78
N ASN A 10 -11.60 -57.80 7.78
CA ASN A 10 -12.68 -57.11 8.48
C ASN A 10 -12.04 -56.13 9.50
N TRP A 11 -11.80 -54.91 9.06
CA TRP A 11 -11.17 -53.87 9.87
C TRP A 11 -11.89 -53.63 11.21
N ALA A 12 -13.21 -53.84 11.22
CA ALA A 12 -14.01 -53.70 12.44
C ALA A 12 -13.68 -54.85 13.46
N GLU A 13 -13.55 -56.09 13.01
CA GLU A 13 -13.20 -57.22 13.86
C GLU A 13 -11.76 -57.09 14.37
N TRP A 14 -10.82 -56.62 13.54
CA TRP A 14 -9.46 -56.33 13.95
C TRP A 14 -9.42 -55.24 15.04
N ALA A 15 -10.18 -54.15 14.88
CA ALA A 15 -10.25 -53.05 15.83
C ALA A 15 -10.82 -53.49 17.20
N ILE A 16 -11.83 -54.36 17.20
CA ILE A 16 -12.43 -54.92 18.43
C ILE A 16 -11.43 -55.81 19.18
N ASN A 17 -10.65 -56.60 18.44
CA ASN A 17 -9.66 -57.51 19.04
C ASN A 17 -8.41 -56.79 19.57
N HIS A 18 -8.10 -55.57 19.04
CA HIS A 18 -6.93 -54.77 19.41
C HIS A 18 -7.32 -53.45 20.10
N ARG A 19 -8.22 -53.47 21.07
CA ARG A 19 -8.78 -52.30 21.78
C ARG A 19 -7.71 -51.34 22.30
N GLN A 20 -6.63 -51.86 22.90
CA GLN A 20 -5.55 -51.01 23.44
C GLN A 20 -4.86 -50.19 22.35
N LEU A 21 -4.65 -50.79 21.19
CA LEU A 21 -4.01 -50.14 20.05
C LEU A 21 -4.92 -49.10 19.42
N VAL A 22 -6.23 -49.39 19.36
CA VAL A 22 -7.25 -48.42 18.88
C VAL A 22 -7.33 -47.21 19.82
N TYR A 23 -7.36 -47.41 21.14
CA TYR A 23 -7.33 -46.30 22.11
C TYR A 23 -6.06 -45.47 21.99
N PHE A 24 -4.89 -46.13 21.82
CA PHE A 24 -3.62 -45.44 21.64
C PHE A 24 -3.68 -44.52 20.40
N PHE A 25 -4.13 -45.04 19.25
CA PHE A 25 -4.27 -44.23 18.02
C PHE A 25 -5.32 -43.14 18.17
N ALA A 26 -6.44 -43.40 18.84
CA ALA A 26 -7.47 -42.41 19.08
C ALA A 26 -6.94 -41.22 19.90
N VAL A 27 -6.20 -41.50 20.99
CA VAL A 27 -5.58 -40.48 21.82
C VAL A 27 -4.50 -39.73 21.06
N LEU A 28 -3.69 -40.42 20.26
CA LEU A 28 -2.64 -39.81 19.44
C LEU A 28 -3.24 -38.86 18.39
N VAL A 29 -4.29 -39.28 17.68
CA VAL A 29 -5.00 -38.43 16.69
C VAL A 29 -5.63 -37.23 17.38
N LEU A 30 -6.20 -37.40 18.58
CA LEU A 30 -6.79 -36.30 19.34
C LEU A 30 -5.73 -35.27 19.74
N ILE A 31 -4.56 -35.73 20.24
CA ILE A 31 -3.44 -34.83 20.58
C ILE A 31 -2.90 -34.13 19.35
N MET A 32 -2.68 -34.85 18.24
CA MET A 32 -2.24 -34.26 16.97
C MET A 32 -3.25 -33.23 16.42
N GLY A 33 -4.54 -33.58 16.49
CA GLY A 33 -5.62 -32.68 16.08
C GLY A 33 -5.65 -31.38 16.88
N MET A 34 -5.50 -31.50 18.21
CA MET A 34 -5.46 -30.35 19.13
C MET A 34 -4.23 -29.46 18.89
N PHE A 35 -3.08 -30.05 18.59
CA PHE A 35 -1.86 -29.33 18.25
C PHE A 35 -2.00 -28.64 16.90
N SER A 36 -2.49 -29.36 15.89
CA SER A 36 -2.74 -28.82 14.54
C SER A 36 -3.73 -27.64 14.58
N PHE A 37 -4.84 -27.78 15.33
CA PHE A 37 -5.81 -26.70 15.49
C PHE A 37 -5.23 -25.42 16.08
N LYS A 38 -4.28 -25.55 17.03
CA LYS A 38 -3.59 -24.40 17.64
C LYS A 38 -2.57 -23.75 16.70
N SER A 39 -2.03 -24.48 15.73
CA SER A 39 -1.04 -23.99 14.78
C SER A 39 -1.63 -23.44 13.48
N LEU A 40 -2.94 -23.61 13.25
CA LEU A 40 -3.60 -23.01 12.09
C LEU A 40 -3.67 -21.48 12.23
N GLY A 41 -3.30 -20.77 11.15
CA GLY A 41 -3.56 -19.35 11.01
C GLY A 41 -5.08 -19.08 11.01
N ARG A 42 -5.49 -18.01 11.66
CA ARG A 42 -6.91 -17.63 11.82
C ARG A 42 -7.15 -16.30 11.11
N SER A 43 -7.86 -16.35 9.99
CA SER A 43 -8.29 -15.17 9.23
C SER A 43 -9.80 -15.27 8.98
N GLU A 44 -10.45 -14.15 8.75
CA GLU A 44 -11.88 -14.06 8.42
C GLU A 44 -12.14 -14.68 7.04
N ASP A 45 -11.34 -14.24 6.06
CA ASP A 45 -11.41 -14.74 4.69
C ASP A 45 -10.10 -15.45 4.31
N PRO A 46 -10.16 -16.50 3.48
CA PRO A 46 -8.96 -17.11 2.92
C PRO A 46 -8.24 -16.09 2.03
N SER A 47 -6.91 -16.07 2.08
CA SER A 47 -6.12 -15.23 1.18
C SER A 47 -6.42 -15.60 -0.28
N PHE A 48 -6.83 -14.64 -1.09
CA PHE A 48 -7.05 -14.81 -2.52
C PHE A 48 -6.14 -13.88 -3.31
N ALA A 49 -5.59 -14.42 -4.39
CA ALA A 49 -4.78 -13.60 -5.29
C ALA A 49 -5.69 -12.80 -6.22
N VAL A 50 -5.61 -11.48 -6.16
CA VAL A 50 -6.31 -10.60 -7.09
C VAL A 50 -5.65 -10.71 -8.46
N LYS A 51 -6.42 -11.24 -9.44
CA LYS A 51 -5.96 -11.48 -10.82
C LYS A 51 -6.19 -10.28 -11.72
N GLN A 52 -6.00 -9.08 -11.18
CA GLN A 52 -6.14 -7.82 -11.91
C GLN A 52 -4.89 -6.96 -11.75
N MET A 53 -4.55 -6.21 -12.80
CA MET A 53 -3.51 -5.19 -12.80
C MET A 53 -4.02 -3.97 -13.55
N VAL A 54 -3.69 -2.79 -13.05
CA VAL A 54 -3.93 -1.52 -13.74
C VAL A 54 -2.59 -1.02 -14.30
N VAL A 55 -2.59 -0.77 -15.60
CA VAL A 55 -1.48 -0.12 -16.32
C VAL A 55 -1.95 1.28 -16.71
N SER A 56 -1.21 2.30 -16.34
CA SER A 56 -1.52 3.69 -16.68
C SER A 56 -0.32 4.39 -17.31
N ALA A 57 -0.58 5.28 -18.25
CA ALA A 57 0.45 6.11 -18.85
C ALA A 57 -0.11 7.51 -19.14
N ALA A 58 0.75 8.51 -19.11
CA ALA A 58 0.39 9.88 -19.41
C ALA A 58 1.13 10.38 -20.65
N TRP A 59 0.41 11.12 -21.50
CA TRP A 59 0.98 11.82 -22.65
C TRP A 59 0.47 13.26 -22.65
N PRO A 60 1.13 14.17 -21.91
CA PRO A 60 0.68 15.53 -21.72
C PRO A 60 0.49 16.27 -23.04
N GLY A 61 -0.63 16.97 -23.19
CA GLY A 61 -0.96 17.74 -24.39
C GLY A 61 -1.67 16.97 -25.50
N ALA A 62 -1.75 15.64 -25.42
CA ALA A 62 -2.45 14.83 -26.42
C ALA A 62 -3.97 14.87 -26.20
N SER A 63 -4.76 14.84 -27.30
CA SER A 63 -6.20 14.67 -27.23
C SER A 63 -6.59 13.24 -26.81
N ALA A 64 -7.81 13.03 -26.34
CA ALA A 64 -8.28 11.68 -25.97
C ALA A 64 -8.19 10.70 -27.14
N LYS A 65 -8.44 11.16 -28.39
CA LYS A 65 -8.36 10.34 -29.59
C LYS A 65 -6.90 9.98 -29.94
N ASP A 66 -5.96 10.91 -29.76
CA ASP A 66 -4.54 10.61 -29.99
C ASP A 66 -4.02 9.63 -28.94
N VAL A 67 -4.40 9.82 -27.68
CA VAL A 67 -4.09 8.88 -26.59
C VAL A 67 -4.63 7.49 -26.91
N GLU A 68 -5.88 7.36 -27.37
CA GLU A 68 -6.49 6.09 -27.77
C GLU A 68 -5.71 5.41 -28.89
N MET A 69 -5.49 6.13 -30.00
CA MET A 69 -4.90 5.56 -31.20
C MET A 69 -3.42 5.21 -31.07
N HIS A 70 -2.64 6.03 -30.39
CA HIS A 70 -1.17 5.90 -30.38
C HIS A 70 -0.62 5.35 -29.09
N LEU A 71 -1.25 5.63 -27.95
CA LEU A 71 -0.76 5.17 -26.64
C LEU A 71 -1.51 3.92 -26.18
N THR A 72 -2.84 4.00 -26.04
CA THR A 72 -3.66 2.92 -25.51
C THR A 72 -3.62 1.69 -26.41
N ASN A 73 -3.86 1.83 -27.71
CA ASN A 73 -3.84 0.74 -28.67
C ASN A 73 -2.48 0.01 -28.73
N THR A 74 -1.36 0.77 -28.64
CA THR A 74 -0.02 0.19 -28.60
C THR A 74 0.19 -0.65 -27.35
N LEU A 75 -0.17 -0.12 -26.19
CA LEU A 75 -0.07 -0.85 -24.92
C LEU A 75 -0.99 -2.07 -24.88
N GLU A 76 -2.21 -1.97 -25.39
CA GLU A 76 -3.14 -3.11 -25.46
C GLU A 76 -2.61 -4.25 -26.34
N LYS A 77 -2.03 -3.95 -27.48
CA LYS A 77 -1.40 -4.96 -28.36
C LYS A 77 -0.26 -5.69 -27.66
N GLN A 78 0.58 -4.96 -26.93
CA GLN A 78 1.65 -5.55 -26.14
C GLN A 78 1.10 -6.45 -25.03
N ILE A 79 0.09 -6.00 -24.29
CA ILE A 79 -0.56 -6.75 -23.21
C ILE A 79 -1.26 -8.01 -23.75
N GLN A 80 -1.87 -7.94 -24.94
CA GLN A 80 -2.54 -9.08 -25.59
C GLN A 80 -1.57 -10.21 -25.96
N SER A 81 -0.28 -9.93 -26.07
CA SER A 81 0.72 -10.97 -26.34
C SER A 81 0.90 -11.96 -25.19
N LEU A 82 0.43 -11.63 -23.98
CA LEU A 82 0.45 -12.53 -22.83
C LEU A 82 -0.74 -13.51 -22.89
N PRO A 83 -0.50 -14.84 -23.08
CA PRO A 83 -1.57 -15.82 -23.32
C PRO A 83 -2.56 -15.99 -22.16
N GLN A 84 -2.15 -15.62 -20.94
CA GLN A 84 -2.93 -15.75 -19.72
C GLN A 84 -3.93 -14.60 -19.49
N VAL A 85 -3.93 -13.59 -20.35
CA VAL A 85 -4.90 -12.49 -20.28
C VAL A 85 -6.29 -12.99 -20.66
N LYS A 86 -7.27 -12.72 -19.82
CA LYS A 86 -8.70 -13.01 -20.02
C LYS A 86 -9.43 -11.84 -20.67
N LYS A 87 -9.18 -10.64 -20.12
CA LYS A 87 -9.89 -9.42 -20.51
C LYS A 87 -9.00 -8.19 -20.32
N ILE A 88 -9.07 -7.28 -21.28
CA ILE A 88 -8.50 -5.96 -21.20
C ILE A 88 -9.65 -4.96 -21.28
N THR A 89 -9.66 -3.98 -20.40
CA THR A 89 -10.61 -2.88 -20.41
C THR A 89 -9.82 -1.59 -20.26
N SER A 90 -9.99 -0.66 -21.18
CA SER A 90 -9.26 0.59 -21.18
C SER A 90 -10.19 1.81 -21.28
N TYR A 91 -9.71 2.93 -20.82
CA TYR A 91 -10.28 4.22 -21.14
C TYR A 91 -9.18 5.25 -21.42
N SER A 92 -9.45 6.13 -22.37
CA SER A 92 -8.55 7.20 -22.79
C SER A 92 -9.18 8.53 -22.49
N ARG A 93 -8.43 9.41 -21.83
CA ARG A 93 -8.78 10.81 -21.56
C ARG A 93 -7.72 11.73 -22.18
N PRO A 94 -7.96 13.05 -22.32
CA PRO A 94 -6.91 13.97 -22.74
C PRO A 94 -5.68 13.82 -21.83
N GLY A 95 -4.56 13.44 -22.43
CA GLY A 95 -3.28 13.29 -21.77
C GLY A 95 -3.08 12.04 -20.92
N VAL A 96 -4.07 11.13 -20.75
CA VAL A 96 -3.96 9.97 -19.85
C VAL A 96 -4.68 8.75 -20.43
N CYS A 97 -4.05 7.58 -20.35
CA CYS A 97 -4.69 6.28 -20.55
C CYS A 97 -4.63 5.44 -19.27
N VAL A 98 -5.66 4.62 -19.06
CA VAL A 98 -5.73 3.61 -17.99
C VAL A 98 -6.26 2.32 -18.58
N ILE A 99 -5.55 1.23 -18.35
CA ILE A 99 -5.82 -0.10 -18.87
C ILE A 99 -5.92 -1.05 -17.69
N THR A 100 -7.06 -1.70 -17.53
CA THR A 100 -7.25 -2.77 -16.54
C THR A 100 -7.13 -4.11 -17.23
N VAL A 101 -6.21 -4.92 -16.75
CA VAL A 101 -5.90 -6.25 -17.27
C VAL A 101 -6.38 -7.29 -16.27
N ALA A 102 -7.18 -8.25 -16.71
CA ALA A 102 -7.61 -9.39 -15.92
C ALA A 102 -7.01 -10.68 -16.47
N LEU A 103 -6.42 -11.51 -15.62
CA LEU A 103 -5.94 -12.84 -15.97
C LEU A 103 -7.09 -13.86 -15.98
N LYS A 104 -6.87 -14.99 -16.65
CA LYS A 104 -7.78 -16.13 -16.68
C LYS A 104 -7.95 -16.73 -15.27
N ASP A 105 -9.14 -17.24 -15.00
CA ASP A 105 -9.47 -17.82 -13.69
C ASP A 105 -8.66 -19.08 -13.37
N GLU A 106 -8.19 -19.77 -14.42
CA GLU A 106 -7.37 -20.99 -14.34
C GLU A 106 -5.94 -20.72 -13.85
N VAL A 107 -5.47 -19.46 -13.85
CA VAL A 107 -4.11 -19.12 -13.40
C VAL A 107 -4.00 -19.36 -11.89
N PRO A 108 -3.09 -20.25 -11.43
CA PRO A 108 -2.91 -20.49 -10.00
C PRO A 108 -2.49 -19.22 -9.25
N GLY A 109 -3.05 -19.00 -8.05
CA GLY A 109 -2.78 -17.80 -7.25
C GLY A 109 -1.30 -17.55 -6.97
N ASN A 110 -0.53 -18.59 -6.71
CA ASN A 110 0.91 -18.52 -6.46
C ASN A 110 1.74 -18.09 -7.69
N THR A 111 1.19 -18.18 -8.92
CA THR A 111 1.88 -17.77 -10.14
C THR A 111 1.47 -16.39 -10.64
N VAL A 112 0.44 -15.77 -10.07
CA VAL A 112 -0.10 -14.47 -10.50
C VAL A 112 0.99 -13.39 -10.49
N ARG A 113 1.79 -13.31 -9.42
CA ARG A 113 2.90 -12.35 -9.32
C ARG A 113 3.93 -12.52 -10.43
N GLN A 114 4.25 -13.76 -10.82
CA GLN A 114 5.16 -14.04 -11.93
C GLN A 114 4.58 -13.58 -13.26
N ARG A 115 3.27 -13.77 -13.49
CA ARG A 115 2.59 -13.29 -14.71
C ARG A 115 2.59 -11.77 -14.80
N TRP A 116 2.44 -11.08 -13.67
CA TRP A 116 2.55 -9.62 -13.64
C TRP A 116 3.97 -9.12 -13.94
N LEU A 117 5.01 -9.83 -13.49
CA LEU A 117 6.39 -9.52 -13.89
C LEU A 117 6.61 -9.74 -15.40
N GLU A 118 6.08 -10.81 -15.97
CA GLU A 118 6.15 -11.08 -17.41
C GLU A 118 5.46 -9.97 -18.22
N LEU A 119 4.25 -9.56 -17.80
CA LEU A 119 3.54 -8.43 -18.42
C LEU A 119 4.34 -7.13 -18.37
N ARG A 120 4.93 -6.81 -17.22
CA ARG A 120 5.79 -5.63 -17.06
C ARG A 120 6.97 -5.66 -18.03
N ASN A 121 7.61 -6.80 -18.18
CA ASN A 121 8.74 -6.98 -19.12
C ASN A 121 8.29 -6.75 -20.55
N ILE A 122 7.20 -7.38 -21.00
CA ILE A 122 6.64 -7.21 -22.34
C ILE A 122 6.37 -5.74 -22.65
N VAL A 123 5.68 -5.04 -21.73
CA VAL A 123 5.32 -3.61 -21.94
C VAL A 123 6.56 -2.71 -21.85
N ASN A 124 7.53 -3.01 -21.01
CA ASN A 124 8.78 -2.25 -20.93
C ASN A 124 9.66 -2.44 -22.16
N ASP A 125 9.71 -3.64 -22.73
CA ASP A 125 10.45 -3.92 -23.97
C ASP A 125 9.84 -3.14 -25.15
N GLY A 126 8.51 -3.02 -25.18
CA GLY A 126 7.78 -2.23 -26.18
C GLY A 126 7.74 -0.72 -25.90
N LYS A 127 8.37 -0.22 -24.85
CA LYS A 127 8.34 1.21 -24.49
C LYS A 127 8.86 2.13 -25.60
N LYS A 128 9.75 1.64 -26.46
CA LYS A 128 10.30 2.39 -27.59
C LYS A 128 9.28 2.69 -28.69
N GLU A 129 8.18 1.93 -28.72
CA GLU A 129 7.08 2.12 -29.68
C GLU A 129 6.08 3.21 -29.24
N LEU A 130 6.20 3.66 -27.99
CA LEU A 130 5.32 4.69 -27.44
C LEU A 130 5.69 6.07 -27.98
N PRO A 131 4.71 6.99 -28.11
CA PRO A 131 4.95 8.36 -28.53
C PRO A 131 5.99 9.08 -27.65
N SER A 132 6.80 9.93 -28.26
CA SER A 132 7.77 10.77 -27.55
C SER A 132 7.06 11.70 -26.54
N GLY A 133 7.62 11.84 -25.34
CA GLY A 133 7.00 12.62 -24.26
C GLY A 133 6.01 11.82 -23.41
N THR A 134 5.82 10.52 -23.66
CA THR A 134 5.03 9.65 -22.79
C THR A 134 5.72 9.44 -21.42
N VAL A 135 4.96 9.63 -20.37
CA VAL A 135 5.36 9.40 -18.97
C VAL A 135 4.75 8.08 -18.48
N GLY A 136 5.56 7.18 -18.02
CA GLY A 136 5.17 5.81 -17.64
C GLY A 136 5.72 4.78 -18.63
N PRO A 137 5.09 3.59 -18.78
CA PRO A 137 3.90 3.12 -18.07
C PRO A 137 4.11 2.86 -16.57
N PHE A 138 3.04 3.07 -15.78
CA PHE A 138 2.97 2.76 -14.36
C PHE A 138 2.09 1.54 -14.15
N TYR A 139 2.46 0.68 -13.20
CA TYR A 139 1.77 -0.59 -12.95
C TYR A 139 1.27 -0.63 -11.50
N ASN A 140 0.02 -0.97 -11.32
CA ASN A 140 -0.56 -1.26 -10.02
C ASN A 140 -1.21 -2.64 -10.05
N ASP A 141 -0.65 -3.58 -9.30
CA ASP A 141 -1.10 -4.97 -9.13
C ASP A 141 -1.32 -5.31 -7.65
N ARG A 142 -1.23 -4.31 -6.77
CA ARG A 142 -1.33 -4.47 -5.33
C ARG A 142 -2.73 -4.15 -4.85
N PHE A 143 -3.67 -5.05 -5.15
CA PHE A 143 -5.07 -4.97 -4.73
C PHE A 143 -5.43 -6.00 -3.66
N ASP A 144 -4.46 -6.82 -3.24
CA ASP A 144 -4.60 -7.93 -2.29
C ASP A 144 -4.34 -7.50 -0.83
N ASP A 145 -3.90 -6.28 -0.61
CA ASP A 145 -3.68 -5.76 0.73
C ASP A 145 -5.02 -5.35 1.37
N VAL A 146 -5.57 -6.20 2.25
CA VAL A 146 -6.77 -5.89 3.03
C VAL A 146 -6.35 -5.23 4.33
N TYR A 147 -6.85 -4.02 4.57
CA TYR A 147 -6.59 -3.26 5.80
C TYR A 147 -7.68 -3.55 6.83
N GLY A 148 -7.52 -4.65 7.56
CA GLY A 148 -8.48 -5.10 8.58
C GLY A 148 -8.40 -4.31 9.89
N ASN A 149 -7.30 -3.61 10.13
CA ASN A 149 -7.10 -2.79 11.32
C ASN A 149 -6.85 -1.35 10.90
N ILE A 150 -7.72 -0.45 11.31
CA ILE A 150 -7.61 0.98 10.99
C ILE A 150 -7.71 1.78 12.28
N TYR A 151 -6.76 2.69 12.45
CA TYR A 151 -6.73 3.64 13.56
C TYR A 151 -6.81 5.06 13.03
N ALA A 152 -7.38 5.96 13.80
CA ALA A 152 -7.47 7.38 13.50
C ALA A 152 -6.77 8.18 14.60
N ILE A 153 -5.83 9.03 14.21
CA ILE A 153 -5.25 10.04 15.10
C ILE A 153 -6.07 11.30 14.99
N THR A 154 -6.59 11.75 16.12
CA THR A 154 -7.27 13.03 16.27
C THR A 154 -6.51 13.89 17.26
N GLY A 155 -6.53 15.21 17.06
CA GLY A 155 -5.81 16.15 17.92
C GLY A 155 -6.66 17.37 18.25
N ASP A 156 -6.72 17.72 19.53
CA ASP A 156 -7.29 18.99 19.99
C ASP A 156 -6.13 19.97 20.21
N GLY A 157 -6.14 21.09 19.47
CA GLY A 157 -5.07 22.08 19.51
C GLY A 157 -3.81 21.73 18.72
N PHE A 158 -3.81 20.61 17.98
CA PHE A 158 -2.72 20.20 17.09
C PHE A 158 -3.04 20.55 15.64
N THR A 159 -1.99 20.93 14.89
CA THR A 159 -2.12 21.13 13.46
C THR A 159 -2.21 19.79 12.74
N TYR A 160 -2.71 19.81 11.51
CA TYR A 160 -2.75 18.60 10.67
C TYR A 160 -1.34 18.02 10.45
N GLU A 161 -0.34 18.88 10.30
CA GLU A 161 1.07 18.48 10.13
C GLU A 161 1.63 17.81 11.39
N ASP A 162 1.24 18.27 12.58
CA ASP A 162 1.66 17.62 13.81
C ASP A 162 1.05 16.21 13.90
N MET A 163 -0.24 16.07 13.61
CA MET A 163 -0.90 14.75 13.56
C MET A 163 -0.20 13.81 12.54
N ARG A 164 0.18 14.34 11.37
CA ARG A 164 0.92 13.58 10.36
C ARG A 164 2.26 13.07 10.88
N LYS A 165 3.04 13.93 11.54
CA LYS A 165 4.35 13.54 12.12
C LYS A 165 4.22 12.43 13.16
N TYR A 166 3.21 12.54 14.04
CA TYR A 166 2.92 11.49 15.00
C TYR A 166 2.43 10.21 14.31
N ALA A 167 1.59 10.32 13.29
CA ALA A 167 1.15 9.17 12.49
C ALA A 167 2.32 8.46 11.82
N GLU A 168 3.31 9.19 11.30
CA GLU A 168 4.52 8.60 10.71
C GLU A 168 5.37 7.85 11.75
N LYS A 169 5.51 8.41 12.96
CA LYS A 169 6.18 7.72 14.07
C LYS A 169 5.45 6.44 14.43
N ILE A 170 4.14 6.50 14.64
CA ILE A 170 3.31 5.33 14.98
C ILE A 170 3.31 4.29 13.86
N LYS A 171 3.35 4.72 12.60
CA LYS A 171 3.51 3.81 11.46
C LYS A 171 4.78 2.95 11.58
N LEU A 172 5.89 3.55 11.99
CA LEU A 172 7.16 2.80 12.21
C LEU A 172 7.04 1.83 13.38
N ASP A 173 6.40 2.26 14.47
CA ASP A 173 6.16 1.40 15.63
C ASP A 173 5.28 0.19 15.25
N PHE A 174 4.19 0.41 14.54
CA PHE A 174 3.32 -0.67 14.05
C PHE A 174 3.99 -1.60 13.06
N PHE A 175 4.92 -1.10 12.25
CA PHE A 175 5.65 -1.93 11.30
C PHE A 175 6.59 -2.94 12.00
N SER A 176 6.94 -2.69 13.25
CA SER A 176 7.73 -3.62 14.08
C SER A 176 6.91 -4.72 14.76
N VAL A 177 5.58 -4.63 14.71
CA VAL A 177 4.69 -5.62 15.31
C VAL A 177 4.69 -6.90 14.46
N PRO A 178 4.86 -8.09 15.06
CA PRO A 178 4.78 -9.36 14.33
C PRO A 178 3.45 -9.53 13.58
N ASP A 179 3.49 -10.19 12.44
CA ASP A 179 2.38 -10.46 11.53
C ASP A 179 1.81 -9.20 10.81
N VAL A 180 2.44 -8.03 10.94
CA VAL A 180 2.10 -6.85 10.16
C VAL A 180 2.85 -6.88 8.82
N LYS A 181 2.12 -6.96 7.71
CA LYS A 181 2.65 -6.93 6.34
C LYS A 181 2.93 -5.51 5.87
N LYS A 182 1.97 -4.60 6.10
CA LYS A 182 2.00 -3.25 5.56
C LYS A 182 1.28 -2.28 6.48
N VAL A 183 1.80 -1.07 6.55
CA VAL A 183 1.17 0.06 7.25
C VAL A 183 1.11 1.25 6.30
N GLU A 184 -0.08 1.77 6.07
CA GLU A 184 -0.31 2.94 5.23
C GLU A 184 -0.99 4.06 6.01
N LEU A 185 -0.63 5.29 5.67
CA LEU A 185 -1.32 6.47 6.18
C LEU A 185 -2.44 6.85 5.22
N VAL A 186 -3.62 7.11 5.77
CA VAL A 186 -4.82 7.46 5.02
C VAL A 186 -5.23 8.88 5.35
N GLY A 187 -5.66 9.62 4.33
CA GLY A 187 -6.13 11.00 4.51
C GLY A 187 -5.03 12.02 4.72
N VAL A 188 -3.75 11.67 4.49
CA VAL A 188 -2.64 12.62 4.62
C VAL A 188 -2.68 13.64 3.50
N GLN A 189 -2.58 14.91 3.86
CA GLN A 189 -2.44 16.02 2.92
C GLN A 189 -0.97 16.43 2.83
N PRO A 190 -0.35 16.43 1.64
CA PRO A 190 1.01 16.89 1.49
C PRO A 190 1.09 18.40 1.66
N GLU A 191 2.00 18.86 2.52
CA GLU A 191 2.38 20.27 2.54
C GLU A 191 3.08 20.66 1.25
N LYS A 192 2.72 21.82 0.72
CA LYS A 192 3.32 22.42 -0.47
C LYS A 192 3.70 23.87 -0.19
N ILE A 193 4.74 24.33 -0.83
CA ILE A 193 5.09 25.75 -0.84
C ILE A 193 4.57 26.34 -2.13
N PHE A 194 3.61 27.25 -2.01
CA PHE A 194 3.02 27.97 -3.14
C PHE A 194 3.80 29.24 -3.40
N VAL A 195 4.22 29.42 -4.65
CA VAL A 195 4.86 30.63 -5.13
C VAL A 195 3.88 31.33 -6.07
N GLN A 196 3.16 32.30 -5.54
CA GLN A 196 2.13 33.05 -6.26
C GLN A 196 2.73 34.32 -6.85
N MET A 197 2.71 34.44 -8.16
CA MET A 197 3.25 35.56 -8.89
C MET A 197 2.16 36.37 -9.60
N GLN A 198 2.26 37.71 -9.56
CA GLN A 198 1.34 38.58 -10.28
C GLN A 198 1.85 38.79 -11.71
N THR A 199 1.08 38.38 -12.71
CA THR A 199 1.45 38.44 -14.13
C THR A 199 1.76 39.90 -14.57
N ALA A 200 1.02 40.89 -14.05
CA ALA A 200 1.28 42.30 -14.35
C ALA A 200 2.67 42.76 -13.88
N LYS A 201 3.09 42.32 -12.67
CA LYS A 201 4.40 42.65 -12.10
C LYS A 201 5.54 41.99 -12.87
N LEU A 202 5.33 40.73 -13.29
CA LEU A 202 6.30 40.00 -14.14
C LEU A 202 6.50 40.67 -15.49
N SER A 203 5.41 41.07 -16.13
CA SER A 203 5.47 41.77 -17.43
C SER A 203 6.18 43.13 -17.31
N GLN A 204 5.94 43.91 -16.25
CA GLN A 204 6.64 45.20 -16.03
C GLN A 204 8.14 45.03 -15.82
N LEU A 205 8.57 43.93 -15.22
CA LEU A 205 9.98 43.62 -14.95
C LEU A 205 10.64 42.86 -16.12
N GLY A 206 9.87 42.46 -17.14
CA GLY A 206 10.37 41.66 -18.27
C GLY A 206 10.80 40.25 -17.85
N LEU A 207 10.13 39.68 -16.85
CA LEU A 207 10.44 38.37 -16.31
C LEU A 207 9.56 37.30 -16.97
N ASP A 208 10.20 36.19 -17.39
CA ASP A 208 9.50 35.01 -17.88
C ASP A 208 9.28 34.00 -16.75
N ILE A 209 8.05 33.49 -16.65
CA ILE A 209 7.63 32.54 -15.60
C ILE A 209 8.42 31.23 -15.69
N ASN A 210 8.75 30.77 -16.91
CA ASN A 210 9.50 29.53 -17.09
C ASN A 210 10.96 29.68 -16.62
N SER A 211 11.54 30.86 -16.86
CA SER A 211 12.89 31.16 -16.38
C SER A 211 12.97 31.14 -14.86
N ILE A 212 11.97 31.72 -14.19
CA ILE A 212 11.86 31.70 -12.73
C ILE A 212 11.68 30.25 -12.21
N ALA A 213 10.76 29.49 -12.82
CA ALA A 213 10.53 28.10 -12.45
C ALA A 213 11.79 27.23 -12.60
N ASN A 214 12.55 27.42 -13.69
CA ASN A 214 13.81 26.73 -13.92
C ASN A 214 14.89 27.13 -12.87
N THR A 215 14.94 28.40 -12.50
CA THR A 215 15.86 28.88 -11.45
C THR A 215 15.53 28.28 -10.10
N ILE A 216 14.25 28.27 -9.71
CA ILE A 216 13.79 27.63 -8.49
C ILE A 216 14.14 26.13 -8.52
N LYS A 217 13.84 25.43 -9.61
CA LYS A 217 14.14 24.01 -9.78
C LYS A 217 15.63 23.72 -9.67
N ALA A 218 16.49 24.56 -10.26
CA ALA A 218 17.93 24.41 -10.20
C ALA A 218 18.47 24.63 -8.78
N GLN A 219 17.91 25.58 -8.04
CA GLN A 219 18.31 25.91 -6.66
C GLN A 219 17.75 24.94 -5.62
N THR A 220 16.60 24.30 -5.91
CA THR A 220 15.97 23.30 -5.01
C THR A 220 16.40 21.87 -5.34
N SER A 221 17.07 21.64 -6.48
CA SER A 221 17.56 20.32 -6.83
C SER A 221 18.72 19.92 -5.92
N VAL A 222 18.64 18.75 -5.31
CA VAL A 222 19.74 18.15 -4.54
C VAL A 222 20.75 17.61 -5.56
N ASN A 223 21.82 18.37 -5.83
CA ASN A 223 22.92 17.88 -6.63
C ASN A 223 23.87 17.06 -5.74
N ALA A 224 24.11 15.81 -6.12
CA ALA A 224 25.16 15.00 -5.52
C ALA A 224 26.52 15.65 -5.84
N SER A 225 27.13 16.29 -4.87
CA SER A 225 28.36 17.07 -5.05
C SER A 225 29.59 16.22 -4.86
N GLY A 226 29.72 15.09 -5.50
CA GLY A 226 30.97 14.34 -5.59
C GLY A 226 31.64 13.96 -4.27
N MET A 227 32.65 13.12 -4.39
CA MET A 227 33.53 12.70 -3.30
C MET A 227 34.93 13.23 -3.61
N ILE A 228 35.59 13.84 -2.63
CA ILE A 228 37.01 14.16 -2.73
C ILE A 228 37.77 12.97 -2.14
N GLU A 229 38.50 12.27 -2.99
CA GLU A 229 39.40 11.22 -2.58
C GLU A 229 40.72 11.88 -2.17
N ALA A 230 41.08 11.74 -0.89
CA ALA A 230 42.40 12.10 -0.38
C ALA A 230 43.09 10.84 0.13
N ASP A 231 44.43 10.81 0.11
CA ASP A 231 45.25 9.64 0.41
C ASP A 231 44.96 8.98 1.78
N THR A 232 44.32 9.68 2.69
CA THR A 232 44.05 9.19 4.06
C THR A 232 42.56 9.17 4.46
N ALA A 233 41.65 9.80 3.72
CA ALA A 233 40.21 9.80 4.02
C ALA A 233 39.38 10.30 2.85
N ASN A 234 38.29 9.63 2.60
CA ASN A 234 37.28 10.08 1.64
C ASN A 234 36.35 11.11 2.29
N SER A 235 36.32 12.32 1.76
CA SER A 235 35.44 13.38 2.27
C SER A 235 34.28 13.62 1.31
N TYR A 236 33.06 13.43 1.80
CA TYR A 236 31.86 13.73 1.01
C TYR A 236 31.55 15.23 1.07
N LEU A 237 31.60 15.88 -0.08
CA LEU A 237 31.10 17.26 -0.20
C LEU A 237 29.55 17.22 -0.16
N ARG A 238 28.99 17.74 0.93
CA ARG A 238 27.57 17.98 1.05
C ARG A 238 27.31 19.48 0.93
N ILE A 239 26.63 19.90 -0.13
CA ILE A 239 26.12 21.27 -0.21
C ILE A 239 24.92 21.33 0.76
N THR A 240 25.14 21.92 1.91
CA THR A 240 24.09 22.26 2.88
C THR A 240 23.46 23.58 2.44
N GLY A 241 22.16 23.57 2.12
CA GLY A 241 21.46 24.81 1.73
C GLY A 241 20.30 24.56 0.77
N SER A 242 19.75 23.33 0.77
CA SER A 242 18.45 23.14 0.10
C SER A 242 17.43 24.07 0.76
N PRO A 243 16.78 24.96 0.02
CA PRO A 243 15.79 25.88 0.56
C PRO A 243 14.52 25.09 0.92
N ASP A 244 14.42 24.72 2.21
CA ASP A 244 13.33 23.94 2.79
C ASP A 244 12.36 24.79 3.60
N SER A 245 12.65 26.08 3.77
CA SER A 245 11.79 27.05 4.44
C SER A 245 11.27 28.12 3.48
N VAL A 246 10.17 28.75 3.86
CA VAL A 246 9.57 29.87 3.10
C VAL A 246 10.58 31.01 2.97
N GLU A 247 11.34 31.30 4.02
CA GLU A 247 12.36 32.37 4.07
C GLU A 247 13.52 32.06 3.13
N ASN A 248 13.99 30.83 3.07
CA ASN A 248 15.08 30.41 2.19
C ASN A 248 14.65 30.48 0.72
N ILE A 249 13.42 30.05 0.42
CA ILE A 249 12.86 30.16 -0.94
C ILE A 249 12.65 31.63 -1.34
N ALA A 250 12.18 32.46 -0.42
CA ALA A 250 12.02 33.89 -0.67
C ALA A 250 13.36 34.62 -0.95
N ALA A 251 14.45 34.11 -0.40
CA ALA A 251 15.79 34.66 -0.59
C ALA A 251 16.44 34.25 -1.93
N ILE A 252 15.86 33.31 -2.71
CA ILE A 252 16.42 32.85 -3.99
C ILE A 252 16.61 34.04 -4.93
N PRO A 253 17.85 34.27 -5.46
CA PRO A 253 18.12 35.33 -6.40
C PRO A 253 17.63 34.98 -7.81
N ILE A 254 16.80 35.83 -8.38
CA ILE A 254 16.31 35.74 -9.75
C ILE A 254 17.03 36.77 -10.60
N ASN A 255 17.76 36.32 -11.61
CA ASN A 255 18.50 37.20 -12.54
C ASN A 255 17.63 37.49 -13.76
N ALA A 256 17.38 38.76 -14.01
CA ALA A 256 16.64 39.19 -15.20
C ALA A 256 17.11 40.54 -15.68
N ASN A 257 17.34 40.66 -16.98
CA ASN A 257 17.77 41.90 -17.64
C ASN A 257 18.96 42.62 -16.97
N GLY A 258 19.92 41.82 -16.44
CA GLY A 258 21.11 42.33 -15.73
C GLY A 258 20.83 42.87 -14.32
N ARG A 259 19.62 42.68 -13.79
CA ARG A 259 19.26 43.01 -12.40
C ARG A 259 18.95 41.71 -11.61
N VAL A 260 19.32 41.71 -10.34
CA VAL A 260 19.05 40.62 -9.41
C VAL A 260 17.91 41.01 -8.48
N PHE A 261 16.86 40.22 -8.47
CA PHE A 261 15.71 40.36 -7.58
C PHE A 261 15.67 39.18 -6.61
N ARG A 262 15.13 39.35 -5.39
CA ARG A 262 14.79 38.23 -4.55
C ARG A 262 13.43 37.69 -4.97
N LEU A 263 13.24 36.37 -4.94
CA LEU A 263 11.95 35.76 -5.29
C LEU A 263 10.80 36.34 -4.44
N GLY A 264 11.04 36.60 -3.14
CA GLY A 264 10.07 37.23 -2.25
C GLY A 264 9.65 38.65 -2.60
N ASP A 265 10.45 39.39 -3.42
CA ASP A 265 10.10 40.74 -3.87
C ASP A 265 9.09 40.71 -5.04
N ILE A 266 9.04 39.60 -5.78
CA ILE A 266 8.22 39.44 -6.99
C ILE A 266 7.09 38.41 -6.83
N ALA A 267 7.13 37.58 -5.78
CA ALA A 267 6.16 36.53 -5.50
C ALA A 267 5.74 36.53 -4.03
N THR A 268 4.51 36.13 -3.76
CA THR A 268 4.03 35.79 -2.41
C THR A 268 4.27 34.31 -2.20
N ILE A 269 5.03 33.96 -1.15
CA ILE A 269 5.40 32.59 -0.86
C ILE A 269 4.68 32.16 0.42
N THR A 270 3.89 31.11 0.32
CA THR A 270 3.11 30.58 1.44
C THR A 270 3.27 29.09 1.54
N ARG A 271 3.37 28.57 2.77
CA ARG A 271 3.31 27.15 3.04
C ARG A 271 1.87 26.79 3.36
N SER A 272 1.30 25.83 2.64
CA SER A 272 -0.09 25.38 2.82
C SER A 272 -0.24 23.95 2.33
N TYR A 273 -1.41 23.37 2.55
CA TYR A 273 -1.76 22.06 2.03
C TYR A 273 -2.24 22.16 0.58
N ALA A 274 -2.25 21.01 -0.12
CA ALA A 274 -2.82 20.94 -1.47
C ALA A 274 -4.28 21.43 -1.46
N ASP A 275 -4.61 22.30 -2.42
CA ASP A 275 -5.97 22.80 -2.62
C ASP A 275 -6.33 22.61 -4.11
N PRO A 276 -7.39 21.86 -4.45
CA PRO A 276 -8.29 21.13 -3.53
C PRO A 276 -7.59 19.95 -2.83
N PRO A 277 -8.05 19.58 -1.60
CA PRO A 277 -7.52 18.43 -0.90
C PRO A 277 -7.82 17.14 -1.67
N GLU A 278 -6.84 16.23 -1.78
CA GLU A 278 -6.98 14.99 -2.56
C GLU A 278 -7.90 13.98 -1.85
N THR A 279 -7.53 13.61 -0.63
CA THR A 279 -8.29 12.69 0.22
C THR A 279 -8.19 13.16 1.66
N MET A 280 -9.31 13.24 2.36
CA MET A 280 -9.33 13.57 3.78
C MET A 280 -10.02 12.47 4.56
N MET A 281 -9.55 12.24 5.79
CA MET A 281 -10.19 11.36 6.74
C MET A 281 -10.81 12.17 7.88
N TYR A 282 -12.00 11.77 8.28
CA TYR A 282 -12.69 12.33 9.42
C TYR A 282 -13.06 11.22 10.39
N TYR A 283 -12.88 11.48 11.67
CA TYR A 283 -13.34 10.60 12.74
C TYR A 283 -14.25 11.40 13.70
N ASN A 284 -15.49 10.94 13.86
CA ASN A 284 -16.51 11.63 14.64
C ASN A 284 -16.65 13.13 14.27
N GLY A 285 -16.58 13.46 12.99
CA GLY A 285 -16.72 14.83 12.47
C GLY A 285 -15.47 15.71 12.63
N LYS A 286 -14.40 15.21 13.25
CA LYS A 286 -13.12 15.92 13.38
C LYS A 286 -12.15 15.46 12.30
N PRO A 287 -11.30 16.36 11.74
CA PRO A 287 -10.22 15.94 10.86
C PRO A 287 -9.29 14.95 11.56
N ALA A 288 -8.88 13.90 10.85
CA ALA A 288 -8.06 12.85 11.40
C ALA A 288 -7.02 12.38 10.36
N VAL A 289 -5.94 11.78 10.84
CA VAL A 289 -5.00 11.03 10.03
C VAL A 289 -5.19 9.54 10.33
N GLY A 290 -5.49 8.75 9.30
CA GLY A 290 -5.70 7.32 9.43
C GLY A 290 -4.39 6.55 9.33
N ILE A 291 -4.30 5.45 10.07
CA ILE A 291 -3.24 4.45 9.99
C ILE A 291 -3.90 3.11 9.71
N ALA A 292 -3.70 2.59 8.53
CA ALA A 292 -4.29 1.34 8.07
C ALA A 292 -3.22 0.23 8.05
N LEU A 293 -3.52 -0.91 8.67
CA LEU A 293 -2.63 -2.05 8.79
C LEU A 293 -3.18 -3.26 8.05
N SER A 294 -2.30 -3.91 7.29
CA SER A 294 -2.56 -5.17 6.61
C SER A 294 -1.75 -6.28 7.27
N MET A 295 -2.36 -7.45 7.43
CA MET A 295 -1.75 -8.64 8.03
C MET A 295 -0.96 -9.43 6.98
N GLU A 296 0.11 -10.13 7.39
CA GLU A 296 0.81 -11.09 6.55
C GLU A 296 -0.08 -12.25 6.10
N ASP A 297 0.19 -12.75 4.88
CA ASP A 297 -0.56 -13.87 4.32
C ASP A 297 -0.34 -15.14 5.18
N GLY A 298 -1.43 -15.73 5.64
CA GLY A 298 -1.39 -16.89 6.55
C GLY A 298 -1.14 -16.57 8.01
N GLY A 299 -1.10 -15.29 8.40
CA GLY A 299 -0.98 -14.85 9.78
C GLY A 299 -2.19 -15.21 10.65
N ASP A 300 -2.07 -15.00 11.96
CA ASP A 300 -3.14 -15.21 12.95
C ASP A 300 -3.68 -13.84 13.40
N ASN A 301 -4.89 -13.51 12.95
CA ASN A 301 -5.55 -12.23 13.24
C ASN A 301 -5.74 -11.99 14.75
N ILE A 302 -5.97 -13.06 15.52
CA ILE A 302 -6.18 -12.93 16.97
C ILE A 302 -4.87 -12.56 17.67
N LYS A 303 -3.76 -13.21 17.29
CA LYS A 303 -2.42 -12.88 17.81
C LYS A 303 -1.98 -11.48 17.39
N LEU A 304 -2.25 -11.11 16.13
CA LEU A 304 -1.99 -9.76 15.66
C LEU A 304 -2.74 -8.73 16.52
N GLY A 305 -4.03 -8.97 16.82
CA GLY A 305 -4.84 -8.11 17.69
C GLY A 305 -4.26 -7.96 19.09
N GLU A 306 -3.80 -9.06 19.70
CA GLU A 306 -3.15 -9.03 21.00
C GLU A 306 -1.83 -8.23 21.00
N ASN A 307 -1.02 -8.39 19.96
CA ASN A 307 0.24 -7.67 19.80
C ASN A 307 0.00 -6.17 19.54
N LEU A 308 -0.97 -5.84 18.68
CA LEU A 308 -1.39 -4.47 18.44
C LEU A 308 -1.91 -3.79 19.71
N ALA A 309 -2.73 -4.49 20.51
CA ALA A 309 -3.24 -3.93 21.77
C ALA A 309 -2.12 -3.57 22.76
N LYS A 310 -1.07 -4.39 22.86
CA LYS A 310 0.13 -4.10 23.69
C LYS A 310 0.86 -2.87 23.17
N GLU A 311 1.05 -2.78 21.85
CA GLU A 311 1.75 -1.68 21.23
C GLU A 311 0.97 -0.36 21.35
N ILE A 312 -0.35 -0.41 21.15
CA ILE A 312 -1.24 0.76 21.35
C ILE A 312 -1.16 1.26 22.79
N ALA A 313 -1.17 0.36 23.77
CA ALA A 313 -1.05 0.74 25.16
C ALA A 313 0.31 1.41 25.48
N ARG A 314 1.38 1.06 24.74
CA ARG A 314 2.68 1.73 24.82
C ARG A 314 2.61 3.12 24.17
N ILE A 315 2.11 3.18 22.94
CA ILE A 315 1.99 4.42 22.15
C ILE A 315 1.14 5.46 22.89
N GLN A 316 0.00 5.06 23.46
CA GLN A 316 -0.89 5.97 24.19
C GLN A 316 -0.22 6.66 25.41
N LYS A 317 0.78 6.01 26.03
CA LYS A 317 1.55 6.61 27.12
C LYS A 317 2.59 7.62 26.64
N GLU A 318 3.02 7.50 25.38
CA GLU A 318 4.02 8.38 24.76
C GLU A 318 3.38 9.56 24.01
N LEU A 319 2.08 9.48 23.71
CA LEU A 319 1.36 10.53 23.01
C LEU A 319 1.19 11.77 23.91
N PRO A 320 1.40 12.98 23.37
CA PRO A 320 1.12 14.22 24.10
C PRO A 320 -0.37 14.33 24.45
N LEU A 321 -0.65 15.03 25.53
CA LEU A 321 -2.03 15.36 25.92
C LEU A 321 -2.72 16.14 24.78
N GLY A 322 -3.91 15.69 24.41
CA GLY A 322 -4.70 16.28 23.32
C GLY A 322 -4.59 15.53 22.00
N LEU A 323 -3.66 14.57 21.86
CA LEU A 323 -3.65 13.59 20.75
C LEU A 323 -4.27 12.27 21.22
N GLU A 324 -5.19 11.74 20.43
CA GLU A 324 -5.85 10.47 20.69
C GLU A 324 -5.68 9.53 19.51
N LEU A 325 -5.36 8.26 19.81
CA LEU A 325 -5.34 7.16 18.85
C LEU A 325 -6.61 6.32 19.04
N ASN A 326 -7.54 6.46 18.12
CA ASN A 326 -8.85 5.83 18.15
C ASN A 326 -8.91 4.66 17.17
N GLN A 327 -9.50 3.54 17.57
CA GLN A 327 -9.70 2.38 16.68
C GLN A 327 -10.96 2.59 15.84
N VAL A 328 -10.82 2.45 14.51
CA VAL A 328 -11.92 2.61 13.54
C VAL A 328 -12.40 1.24 13.07
N ALA A 329 -11.47 0.33 12.76
CA ALA A 329 -11.77 -1.04 12.37
C ALA A 329 -10.91 -2.02 13.19
N ASN A 330 -11.54 -3.12 13.63
CA ASN A 330 -10.94 -4.15 14.49
C ASN A 330 -11.29 -5.54 13.98
N GLN A 331 -10.61 -5.98 12.93
CA GLN A 331 -10.82 -7.32 12.35
C GLN A 331 -10.53 -8.46 13.36
N PRO A 332 -9.47 -8.40 14.20
CA PRO A 332 -9.23 -9.39 15.23
C PRO A 332 -10.41 -9.72 16.15
N GLU A 333 -11.19 -8.70 16.52
CA GLU A 333 -12.38 -8.87 17.35
C GLU A 333 -13.50 -9.55 16.58
N VAL A 334 -13.71 -9.18 15.32
CA VAL A 334 -14.69 -9.82 14.43
C VAL A 334 -14.35 -11.30 14.24
N VAL A 335 -13.08 -11.62 13.95
CA VAL A 335 -12.61 -13.00 13.79
C VAL A 335 -12.78 -13.80 15.08
N LYS A 336 -12.44 -13.24 16.23
CA LYS A 336 -12.61 -13.88 17.52
C LYS A 336 -14.07 -14.22 17.80
N LYS A 337 -14.98 -13.29 17.51
CA LYS A 337 -16.42 -13.50 17.66
C LYS A 337 -16.93 -14.59 16.72
N SER A 338 -16.58 -14.54 15.45
CA SER A 338 -17.01 -15.55 14.45
C SER A 338 -16.52 -16.96 14.80
N ILE A 339 -15.28 -17.11 15.27
CA ILE A 339 -14.74 -18.40 15.71
C ILE A 339 -15.47 -18.90 16.97
N SER A 340 -15.81 -18.00 17.91
CA SER A 340 -16.56 -18.38 19.12
C SER A 340 -17.95 -18.89 18.75
N GLU A 341 -18.69 -18.18 17.91
CA GLU A 341 -20.03 -18.54 17.43
C GLU A 341 -20.00 -19.85 16.65
N PHE A 342 -19.00 -20.05 15.78
CA PHE A 342 -18.82 -21.31 15.06
C PHE A 342 -18.56 -22.48 16.01
N SER A 343 -17.69 -22.29 17.00
CA SER A 343 -17.35 -23.34 17.97
C SER A 343 -18.55 -23.72 18.83
N GLU A 344 -19.33 -22.74 19.27
CA GLU A 344 -20.58 -22.96 20.01
C GLU A 344 -21.58 -23.77 19.18
N SER A 345 -21.83 -23.37 17.93
CA SER A 345 -22.69 -24.10 17.01
C SER A 345 -22.23 -25.53 16.73
N LEU A 346 -20.91 -25.74 16.64
CA LEU A 346 -20.31 -27.06 16.47
C LEU A 346 -20.54 -27.94 17.70
N TYR A 347 -20.34 -27.40 18.93
CA TYR A 347 -20.61 -28.11 20.16
C TYR A 347 -22.09 -28.50 20.31
N ASP A 348 -22.99 -27.60 20.01
CA ASP A 348 -24.43 -27.84 20.04
C ASP A 348 -24.84 -28.92 19.05
N CYS A 349 -24.30 -28.87 17.82
CA CYS A 349 -24.52 -29.90 16.82
C CYS A 349 -24.01 -31.26 17.25
N LEU A 350 -22.80 -31.35 17.80
CA LEU A 350 -22.20 -32.61 18.30
C LEU A 350 -22.98 -33.19 19.49
N LEU A 351 -23.45 -32.33 20.41
CA LEU A 351 -24.26 -32.75 21.54
C LEU A 351 -25.64 -33.26 21.12
N TYR A 352 -26.28 -32.56 20.15
CA TYR A 352 -27.60 -32.93 19.65
C TYR A 352 -27.59 -34.21 18.79
N THR A 353 -26.52 -34.43 18.02
CA THR A 353 -26.36 -35.61 17.16
C THR A 353 -25.75 -36.83 17.86
N SER A 354 -25.28 -36.68 19.11
CA SER A 354 -24.79 -37.82 19.90
C SER A 354 -25.95 -38.74 20.24
N PRO A 355 -26.00 -40.00 19.77
CA PRO A 355 -27.06 -40.92 20.11
C PRO A 355 -26.97 -41.21 21.61
N SER A 356 -28.07 -40.93 22.31
CA SER A 356 -28.30 -41.33 23.73
C SER A 356 -28.42 -42.84 23.88
#